data_fff7baf29caabe01742c32559117d912
#
_entry.id   fff7baf29caabe01742c32559117d912
#
_cell.length_a   1.000
_cell.length_b   1.000
_cell.length_c   1.000
_cell.angle_alpha   90.00
_cell.angle_beta   90.00
_cell.angle_gamma   90.00
#
_symmetry.space_group_name_H-M   'P 1'
#
loop_
_entity.id
_entity.type
_entity.pdbx_description
1 polymer ?
#
loop_
_entity_poly.entity_id
_entity_poly.type
_entity_poly.pdbx_seq_one_letter_code
_entity_poly.pdbx_strand_id
1 'polypeptide(L)'
;MNLHPESNNSLQGDKQMQKKILAAAVAALCGVATTAMAQQTGASKVELWGIVDAAVRHTTNEGTGQSGLTKMIGGGMSQSRWGIKVEEDLGGGTKALVELEHRFNTDTGDKDATAPFFQLAYVGLQGPYGRLTMGRQWNVLFDVVTSTYASFPYSPYMDAYKPELGMAMGARTSNQLKYLIATPDRKWVGALQYSFKEGNDGAATANQAAGAAQTAYGGTLLGGGTAAQATAAAGAAASALIGPQTISTLAGGAVKTMGGYLRYSANGLSLGGGYLRTELPSGTDVDAWTLGGSYRTGPWYFNAGYGLNKAKFASTPANPLSPAAMQLTIDRALLNAYWSGQTNGGFQSGDADKRQLFKVGFGYQLTPQLNLGMHYFRGKQSGSVSGNFNSTANFLVAAADYAFSKRTDAYLAIDHTNISGGQGTVLDNTSGARSRTGFTVGVRHRF
;
A
#
# COMPACT_ATOMS: atom_id res chain seq x y z
N MET A 1 36.90 -10.26 -35.89
CA MET A 1 36.33 -9.24 -35.00
C MET A 1 35.16 -9.92 -34.30
N ASN A 2 35.41 -10.44 -33.10
CA ASN A 2 34.51 -11.33 -32.37
C ASN A 2 33.49 -10.48 -31.57
N LEU A 3 32.22 -10.64 -31.89
CA LEU A 3 31.11 -10.09 -31.06
C LEU A 3 30.79 -11.10 -29.96
N HIS A 4 30.92 -10.69 -28.74
CA HIS A 4 30.56 -11.48 -27.54
C HIS A 4 29.04 -11.47 -27.33
N PRO A 5 28.44 -12.62 -26.96
CA PRO A 5 27.03 -12.70 -26.53
C PRO A 5 26.95 -12.67 -25.01
N GLU A 6 26.79 -11.49 -24.41
CA GLU A 6 26.65 -11.36 -22.93
C GLU A 6 25.20 -11.25 -22.43
N SER A 7 24.17 -11.31 -23.27
CA SER A 7 22.79 -11.06 -22.85
C SER A 7 21.99 -12.29 -22.38
N ASN A 8 22.52 -13.51 -22.46
CA ASN A 8 21.77 -14.73 -22.13
C ASN A 8 21.95 -15.24 -20.69
N ASN A 9 22.96 -14.78 -19.96
CA ASN A 9 23.27 -15.31 -18.61
C ASN A 9 22.38 -14.78 -17.48
N SER A 10 21.83 -13.55 -17.58
CA SER A 10 20.99 -12.98 -16.53
C SER A 10 19.60 -13.62 -16.49
N LEU A 11 19.01 -13.92 -17.66
CA LEU A 11 17.71 -14.57 -17.77
C LEU A 11 17.74 -16.05 -17.34
N GLN A 12 18.87 -16.73 -17.50
CA GLN A 12 19.06 -18.09 -17.03
C GLN A 12 19.25 -18.18 -15.52
N GLY A 13 19.95 -17.20 -14.92
CA GLY A 13 20.15 -17.12 -13.46
C GLY A 13 18.82 -16.91 -12.72
N ASP A 14 17.94 -16.05 -13.24
CA ASP A 14 16.66 -15.74 -12.63
C ASP A 14 15.68 -16.94 -12.71
N LYS A 15 15.64 -17.62 -13.83
CA LYS A 15 14.85 -18.88 -14.00
C LYS A 15 15.33 -20.02 -13.09
N GLN A 16 16.63 -20.07 -12.82
CA GLN A 16 17.21 -21.10 -11.95
C GLN A 16 16.96 -20.80 -10.48
N MET A 17 16.97 -19.53 -10.09
CA MET A 17 16.62 -19.08 -8.73
C MET A 17 15.12 -19.29 -8.44
N GLN A 18 14.23 -19.00 -9.39
CA GLN A 18 12.79 -19.26 -9.28
C GLN A 18 12.50 -20.76 -9.10
N LYS A 19 13.17 -21.64 -9.85
CA LYS A 19 13.04 -23.09 -9.69
C LYS A 19 13.52 -23.58 -8.33
N LYS A 20 14.59 -23.01 -7.78
CA LYS A 20 15.12 -23.38 -6.45
C LYS A 20 14.18 -22.92 -5.33
N ILE A 21 13.60 -21.72 -5.43
CA ILE A 21 12.61 -21.19 -4.46
C ILE A 21 11.33 -22.03 -4.51
N LEU A 22 10.85 -22.38 -5.70
CA LEU A 22 9.68 -23.23 -5.86
C LEU A 22 9.93 -24.64 -5.31
N ALA A 23 11.11 -25.22 -5.58
CA ALA A 23 11.50 -26.53 -5.06
C ALA A 23 11.63 -26.53 -3.53
N ALA A 24 12.16 -25.46 -2.93
CA ALA A 24 12.26 -25.32 -1.47
C ALA A 24 10.86 -25.14 -0.83
N ALA A 25 9.96 -24.40 -1.47
CA ALA A 25 8.59 -24.24 -1.01
C ALA A 25 7.78 -25.55 -1.10
N VAL A 26 7.95 -26.31 -2.19
CA VAL A 26 7.34 -27.63 -2.38
C VAL A 26 7.92 -28.66 -1.41
N ALA A 27 9.23 -28.64 -1.17
CA ALA A 27 9.87 -29.53 -0.19
C ALA A 27 9.44 -29.22 1.26
N ALA A 28 9.22 -27.95 1.61
CA ALA A 28 8.66 -27.56 2.89
C ALA A 28 7.20 -28.03 3.07
N LEU A 29 6.40 -28.00 1.99
CA LEU A 29 5.03 -28.51 1.97
C LEU A 29 4.97 -30.05 2.03
N CYS A 30 5.87 -30.76 1.32
CA CYS A 30 5.92 -32.21 1.32
C CYS A 30 6.49 -32.81 2.62
N GLY A 31 7.37 -32.10 3.33
CA GLY A 31 7.93 -32.55 4.62
C GLY A 31 6.88 -32.60 5.75
N VAL A 32 5.73 -31.97 5.59
CA VAL A 32 4.62 -31.99 6.56
C VAL A 32 3.64 -33.14 6.29
N ALA A 33 3.69 -33.76 5.10
CA ALA A 33 2.68 -34.74 4.65
C ALA A 33 2.89 -36.20 5.14
N THR A 34 3.98 -36.50 5.87
CA THR A 34 4.33 -37.92 6.18
C THR A 34 3.80 -38.46 7.51
N THR A 35 2.94 -37.71 8.23
CA THR A 35 2.30 -38.20 9.46
C THR A 35 0.81 -37.93 9.54
N ALA A 36 0.08 -38.06 8.43
CA ALA A 36 -1.39 -38.07 8.47
C ALA A 36 -1.89 -39.40 8.99
N MET A 37 -1.64 -39.71 10.24
CA MET A 37 -2.42 -40.68 11.00
C MET A 37 -3.70 -40.00 11.47
N ALA A 38 -4.83 -40.67 11.33
CA ALA A 38 -6.14 -40.25 11.78
C ALA A 38 -6.06 -39.75 13.23
N GLN A 39 -5.93 -38.45 13.43
CA GLN A 39 -5.85 -37.83 14.73
C GLN A 39 -7.14 -37.07 14.97
N GLN A 40 -7.67 -37.25 16.15
CA GLN A 40 -8.79 -36.54 16.71
C GLN A 40 -8.69 -35.05 16.29
N THR A 41 -9.55 -34.64 15.38
CA THR A 41 -9.60 -33.27 14.85
C THR A 41 -9.88 -32.34 16.01
N GLY A 42 -8.91 -31.51 16.37
CA GLY A 42 -9.14 -30.36 17.22
C GLY A 42 -10.27 -29.51 16.63
N ALA A 43 -11.02 -28.82 17.48
CA ALA A 43 -12.18 -28.06 17.02
C ALA A 43 -11.73 -26.97 16.01
N SER A 44 -12.24 -27.05 14.79
CA SER A 44 -12.10 -25.99 13.81
C SER A 44 -12.83 -24.75 14.29
N LYS A 45 -12.18 -23.59 14.24
CA LYS A 45 -12.76 -22.31 14.61
C LYS A 45 -13.06 -21.51 13.34
N VAL A 46 -14.34 -21.15 13.17
CA VAL A 46 -14.75 -20.17 12.16
C VAL A 46 -15.21 -18.93 12.90
N GLU A 47 -14.64 -17.79 12.58
CA GLU A 47 -14.93 -16.50 13.19
C GLU A 47 -15.39 -15.52 12.12
N LEU A 48 -16.62 -15.01 12.24
CA LEU A 48 -17.09 -13.83 11.55
C LEU A 48 -16.73 -12.63 12.42
N TRP A 49 -16.03 -11.67 11.84
CA TRP A 49 -15.59 -10.48 12.54
C TRP A 49 -15.83 -9.25 11.69
N GLY A 50 -15.88 -8.08 12.30
CA GLY A 50 -16.02 -6.86 11.55
C GLY A 50 -15.86 -5.59 12.37
N ILE A 51 -15.79 -4.48 11.65
CA ILE A 51 -15.76 -3.12 12.15
C ILE A 51 -16.76 -2.31 11.32
N VAL A 52 -17.68 -1.64 12.00
CA VAL A 52 -18.56 -0.63 11.42
C VAL A 52 -18.21 0.70 12.05
N ASP A 53 -17.82 1.67 11.23
CA ASP A 53 -17.39 3.01 11.63
C ASP A 53 -18.10 4.03 10.76
N ALA A 54 -18.85 4.95 11.38
CA ALA A 54 -19.54 6.04 10.71
C ALA A 54 -19.27 7.35 11.44
N ALA A 55 -19.05 8.41 10.70
CA ALA A 55 -18.75 9.72 11.27
C ALA A 55 -19.34 10.86 10.45
N VAL A 56 -19.51 12.00 11.10
CA VAL A 56 -19.72 13.30 10.47
C VAL A 56 -18.39 14.03 10.47
N ARG A 57 -17.98 14.52 9.31
CA ARG A 57 -16.76 15.27 9.12
C ARG A 57 -17.04 16.61 8.47
N HIS A 58 -16.53 17.69 9.09
CA HIS A 58 -16.43 19.00 8.49
C HIS A 58 -14.99 19.29 8.09
N THR A 59 -14.78 19.75 6.85
CA THR A 59 -13.46 20.12 6.35
C THR A 59 -13.49 21.49 5.73
N THR A 60 -12.43 22.25 5.96
CA THR A 60 -12.17 23.50 5.21
C THR A 60 -11.53 23.17 3.86
N ASN A 61 -11.72 24.02 2.86
CA ASN A 61 -11.03 23.95 1.56
C ASN A 61 -11.20 22.61 0.82
N GLU A 62 -12.36 21.96 0.94
CA GLU A 62 -12.66 20.71 0.24
C GLU A 62 -13.67 20.88 -0.89
N GLY A 63 -14.62 21.81 -0.74
CA GLY A 63 -15.65 22.08 -1.74
C GLY A 63 -15.13 22.92 -2.91
N THR A 64 -15.96 23.05 -3.93
CA THR A 64 -15.68 23.91 -5.09
C THR A 64 -15.32 25.32 -4.64
N GLY A 65 -14.27 25.89 -5.23
CA GLY A 65 -13.76 27.21 -4.83
C GLY A 65 -13.16 27.25 -3.42
N GLN A 66 -12.70 26.10 -2.91
CA GLN A 66 -12.13 25.96 -1.57
C GLN A 66 -13.09 26.29 -0.42
N SER A 67 -14.39 26.09 -0.63
CA SER A 67 -15.39 26.22 0.43
C SER A 67 -15.28 25.09 1.47
N GLY A 68 -15.87 25.28 2.66
CA GLY A 68 -16.03 24.22 3.64
C GLY A 68 -17.04 23.18 3.19
N LEU A 69 -16.85 21.93 3.58
CA LEU A 69 -17.75 20.81 3.29
C LEU A 69 -18.02 20.02 4.55
N THR A 70 -19.33 19.75 4.80
CA THR A 70 -19.74 18.83 5.87
C THR A 70 -20.39 17.61 5.22
N LYS A 71 -19.91 16.42 5.59
CA LYS A 71 -20.42 15.16 5.02
C LYS A 71 -20.43 14.04 6.06
N MET A 72 -21.32 13.07 5.87
CA MET A 72 -21.17 11.76 6.49
C MET A 72 -20.09 10.98 5.74
N ILE A 73 -19.35 10.17 6.47
CA ILE A 73 -18.25 9.36 5.94
C ILE A 73 -18.30 7.96 6.54
N GLY A 74 -18.02 6.97 5.72
CA GLY A 74 -17.85 5.59 6.15
C GLY A 74 -16.41 5.33 6.61
N GLY A 75 -16.14 5.50 7.91
CA GLY A 75 -14.82 5.21 8.45
C GLY A 75 -14.01 6.42 8.88
N GLY A 76 -14.45 7.13 9.93
CA GLY A 76 -13.75 8.29 10.47
C GLY A 76 -12.45 7.95 11.19
N MET A 77 -12.34 6.79 11.82
CA MET A 77 -11.14 6.31 12.50
C MET A 77 -10.67 4.94 11.98
N SER A 78 -11.59 4.12 11.47
CA SER A 78 -11.28 2.82 10.87
C SER A 78 -12.12 2.60 9.63
N GLN A 79 -11.51 2.13 8.54
CA GLN A 79 -12.28 1.71 7.37
C GLN A 79 -13.23 0.56 7.75
N SER A 80 -14.53 0.70 7.48
CA SER A 80 -15.52 -0.33 7.73
C SER A 80 -15.24 -1.58 6.90
N ARG A 81 -15.32 -2.74 7.56
CA ARG A 81 -14.98 -4.03 6.97
C ARG A 81 -15.63 -5.17 7.71
N TRP A 82 -15.76 -6.29 7.03
CA TRP A 82 -16.08 -7.57 7.65
C TRP A 82 -15.19 -8.66 7.05
N GLY A 83 -15.04 -9.75 7.75
CA GLY A 83 -14.21 -10.85 7.29
C GLY A 83 -14.52 -12.16 7.99
N ILE A 84 -13.97 -13.21 7.42
CA ILE A 84 -14.02 -14.57 7.96
C ILE A 84 -12.60 -15.02 8.24
N LYS A 85 -12.38 -15.55 9.44
CA LYS A 85 -11.14 -16.26 9.81
C LYS A 85 -11.48 -17.70 10.08
N VAL A 86 -10.67 -18.60 9.55
CA VAL A 86 -10.77 -20.04 9.81
C VAL A 86 -9.44 -20.49 10.37
N GLU A 87 -9.50 -21.25 11.46
CA GLU A 87 -8.37 -22.01 12.00
C GLU A 87 -8.82 -23.46 12.14
N GLU A 88 -8.08 -24.38 11.55
CA GLU A 88 -8.26 -25.82 11.67
C GLU A 88 -7.02 -26.41 12.31
N ASP A 89 -7.20 -27.16 13.39
CA ASP A 89 -6.10 -27.88 14.03
C ASP A 89 -5.85 -29.18 13.25
N LEU A 90 -4.67 -29.29 12.65
CA LEU A 90 -4.23 -30.44 11.89
C LEU A 90 -3.48 -31.47 12.76
N GLY A 91 -3.37 -31.22 14.07
CA GLY A 91 -2.56 -32.03 14.99
C GLY A 91 -1.07 -31.67 14.95
N GLY A 92 -0.31 -32.20 15.90
CA GLY A 92 1.13 -31.99 16.00
C GLY A 92 1.55 -30.51 16.19
N GLY A 93 0.65 -29.64 16.66
CA GLY A 93 0.89 -28.20 16.78
C GLY A 93 0.83 -27.44 15.46
N THR A 94 0.29 -28.07 14.41
CA THR A 94 0.11 -27.48 13.08
C THR A 94 -1.35 -27.07 12.88
N LYS A 95 -1.58 -25.89 12.30
CA LYS A 95 -2.90 -25.36 11.97
C LYS A 95 -2.97 -24.94 10.51
N ALA A 96 -4.12 -25.17 9.87
CA ALA A 96 -4.48 -24.48 8.64
C ALA A 96 -5.18 -23.16 8.97
N LEU A 97 -4.93 -22.14 8.13
CA LEU A 97 -5.42 -20.79 8.33
C LEU A 97 -6.06 -20.29 7.03
N VAL A 98 -7.20 -19.62 7.13
CA VAL A 98 -7.80 -18.83 6.03
C VAL A 98 -8.21 -17.48 6.58
N GLU A 99 -7.99 -16.41 5.81
CA GLU A 99 -8.55 -15.11 6.12
C GLU A 99 -9.06 -14.42 4.86
N LEU A 100 -10.31 -13.97 4.93
CA LEU A 100 -10.97 -13.14 3.93
C LEU A 100 -11.38 -11.82 4.60
N GLU A 101 -11.11 -10.67 3.97
CA GLU A 101 -11.56 -9.34 4.43
C GLU A 101 -12.18 -8.58 3.27
N HIS A 102 -13.41 -8.09 3.45
CA HIS A 102 -14.09 -7.19 2.53
C HIS A 102 -14.27 -5.81 3.17
N ARG A 103 -14.16 -4.74 2.37
CA ARG A 103 -14.36 -3.36 2.81
C ARG A 103 -15.57 -2.73 2.15
N PHE A 104 -16.26 -1.90 2.93
CA PHE A 104 -17.44 -1.17 2.47
C PHE A 104 -17.48 0.25 3.07
N ASN A 105 -18.29 1.09 2.48
CA ASN A 105 -18.56 2.45 2.95
C ASN A 105 -19.87 2.44 3.72
N THR A 106 -19.84 2.83 4.99
CA THR A 106 -21.01 2.80 5.87
C THR A 106 -22.02 3.88 5.53
N ASP A 107 -21.58 4.99 4.93
CA ASP A 107 -22.40 6.12 4.53
C ASP A 107 -23.26 5.85 3.28
N THR A 108 -22.78 5.05 2.34
CA THR A 108 -23.47 4.74 1.09
C THR A 108 -23.95 3.29 0.99
N GLY A 109 -23.36 2.37 1.76
CA GLY A 109 -23.59 0.93 1.67
C GLY A 109 -22.81 0.25 0.53
N ASP A 110 -22.07 1.01 -0.27
CA ASP A 110 -21.27 0.48 -1.37
C ASP A 110 -20.00 -0.21 -0.91
N LYS A 111 -19.44 -1.09 -1.75
CA LYS A 111 -18.07 -1.56 -1.55
C LYS A 111 -17.09 -0.38 -1.63
N ASP A 112 -15.95 -0.50 -0.98
CA ASP A 112 -14.84 0.45 -1.17
C ASP A 112 -14.41 0.44 -2.66
N ALA A 113 -14.72 1.53 -3.37
CA ALA A 113 -14.50 1.65 -4.82
C ALA A 113 -13.01 1.59 -5.21
N THR A 114 -12.12 1.87 -4.25
CA THR A 114 -10.66 1.91 -4.47
C THR A 114 -10.00 0.56 -4.21
N ALA A 115 -10.78 -0.46 -3.90
CA ALA A 115 -10.31 -1.76 -3.44
C ALA A 115 -10.85 -2.91 -4.30
N PRO A 116 -10.08 -4.00 -4.49
CA PRO A 116 -10.63 -5.26 -4.95
C PRO A 116 -11.67 -5.77 -3.97
N PHE A 117 -12.55 -6.68 -4.41
CA PHE A 117 -13.61 -7.21 -3.57
C PHE A 117 -13.08 -7.72 -2.23
N PHE A 118 -12.04 -8.56 -2.25
CA PHE A 118 -11.33 -8.92 -1.04
C PHE A 118 -10.04 -8.14 -0.88
N GLN A 119 -9.89 -7.46 0.25
CA GLN A 119 -8.66 -6.79 0.66
C GLN A 119 -7.61 -7.80 1.15
N LEU A 120 -8.05 -8.79 1.90
CA LEU A 120 -7.28 -9.97 2.26
C LEU A 120 -7.99 -11.21 1.72
N ALA A 121 -7.23 -12.10 1.11
CA ALA A 121 -7.68 -13.40 0.64
C ALA A 121 -6.47 -14.33 0.60
N TYR A 122 -6.25 -15.05 1.69
CA TYR A 122 -5.11 -15.95 1.79
C TYR A 122 -5.43 -17.21 2.57
N VAL A 123 -4.65 -18.25 2.30
CA VAL A 123 -4.61 -19.51 3.01
C VAL A 123 -3.19 -19.75 3.52
N GLY A 124 -3.02 -20.52 4.57
CA GLY A 124 -1.69 -20.84 5.07
C GLY A 124 -1.65 -21.96 6.07
N LEU A 125 -0.42 -22.28 6.48
CA LEU A 125 -0.10 -23.21 7.53
C LEU A 125 0.72 -22.51 8.61
N GLN A 126 0.43 -22.82 9.85
CA GLN A 126 1.19 -22.37 11.02
C GLN A 126 1.60 -23.58 11.84
N GLY A 127 2.86 -23.65 12.19
CA GLY A 127 3.41 -24.75 13.00
C GLY A 127 4.50 -24.24 13.95
N PRO A 128 5.22 -25.15 14.61
CA PRO A 128 6.31 -24.81 15.55
C PRO A 128 7.44 -24.02 14.89
N TYR A 129 7.63 -24.18 13.60
CA TYR A 129 8.71 -23.53 12.84
C TYR A 129 8.33 -22.16 12.25
N GLY A 130 7.07 -21.76 12.36
CA GLY A 130 6.59 -20.48 11.84
C GLY A 130 5.27 -20.59 11.09
N ARG A 131 4.96 -19.56 10.29
CA ARG A 131 3.72 -19.46 9.51
C ARG A 131 4.03 -19.15 8.06
N LEU A 132 3.55 -20.00 7.15
CA LEU A 132 3.60 -19.78 5.71
C LEU A 132 2.19 -19.46 5.22
N THR A 133 2.03 -18.36 4.50
CA THR A 133 0.74 -17.93 3.93
C THR A 133 0.89 -17.58 2.46
N MET A 134 -0.15 -17.82 1.67
CA MET A 134 -0.17 -17.54 0.24
C MET A 134 -1.51 -16.92 -0.17
N GLY A 135 -1.45 -15.91 -1.03
CA GLY A 135 -2.59 -15.14 -1.50
C GLY A 135 -2.40 -13.64 -1.31
N ARG A 136 -3.49 -12.88 -1.40
CA ARG A 136 -3.47 -11.43 -1.19
C ARG A 136 -3.48 -11.10 0.30
N GLN A 137 -2.44 -10.42 0.77
CA GLN A 137 -2.26 -10.13 2.20
C GLN A 137 -1.41 -8.88 2.41
N TRP A 138 -1.30 -8.43 3.66
CA TRP A 138 -0.43 -7.31 4.04
C TRP A 138 1.01 -7.58 3.62
N ASN A 139 1.70 -6.53 3.13
CA ASN A 139 3.13 -6.63 2.86
C ASN A 139 3.96 -6.49 4.15
N VAL A 140 5.21 -6.87 4.06
CA VAL A 140 6.15 -6.88 5.21
C VAL A 140 6.41 -5.50 5.80
N LEU A 141 6.32 -4.42 5.02
CA LEU A 141 6.50 -3.06 5.55
C LEU A 141 5.29 -2.61 6.35
N PHE A 142 4.09 -2.95 5.90
CA PHE A 142 2.88 -2.67 6.67
C PHE A 142 2.86 -3.48 7.97
N ASP A 143 3.26 -4.76 7.93
CA ASP A 143 3.33 -5.62 9.11
C ASP A 143 4.27 -5.02 10.17
N VAL A 144 5.48 -4.58 9.79
CA VAL A 144 6.44 -4.01 10.76
C VAL A 144 5.98 -2.66 11.29
N VAL A 145 5.41 -1.79 10.47
CA VAL A 145 4.88 -0.49 10.92
C VAL A 145 3.78 -0.68 11.94
N THR A 146 2.77 -1.51 11.62
CA THR A 146 1.60 -1.71 12.49
C THR A 146 1.91 -2.48 13.76
N SER A 147 2.86 -3.41 13.72
CA SER A 147 3.23 -4.22 14.88
C SER A 147 4.28 -3.56 15.79
N THR A 148 4.97 -2.52 15.34
CA THR A 148 6.11 -1.92 16.05
C THR A 148 5.85 -0.50 16.51
N TYR A 149 5.40 0.39 15.60
CA TYR A 149 5.27 1.83 15.85
C TYR A 149 4.04 2.43 15.18
N ALA A 150 2.92 1.71 15.24
CA ALA A 150 1.64 2.20 14.75
C ALA A 150 1.27 3.54 15.38
N SER A 151 0.73 4.43 14.59
CA SER A 151 0.17 5.69 15.08
C SER A 151 -1.10 5.40 15.88
N PHE A 152 -1.24 6.02 17.07
CA PHE A 152 -2.44 5.86 17.86
C PHE A 152 -2.74 7.14 18.67
N PRO A 153 -3.93 7.71 18.61
CA PRO A 153 -4.94 7.41 17.60
C PRO A 153 -4.42 7.81 16.21
N TYR A 154 -4.93 7.21 15.18
CA TYR A 154 -4.60 7.63 13.83
C TYR A 154 -5.86 8.12 13.11
N SER A 155 -5.69 9.02 12.16
CA SER A 155 -6.76 9.42 11.27
C SER A 155 -6.53 8.81 9.88
N PRO A 156 -7.54 8.18 9.27
CA PRO A 156 -7.47 7.75 7.88
C PRO A 156 -7.46 8.94 6.90
N TYR A 157 -7.69 10.16 7.37
CA TYR A 157 -7.82 11.38 6.56
C TYR A 157 -6.52 12.16 6.39
N MET A 158 -5.40 11.49 6.30
CA MET A 158 -4.18 12.09 5.78
C MET A 158 -4.30 12.29 4.27
N ASP A 159 -4.97 13.35 3.86
CA ASP A 159 -5.29 13.59 2.46
C ASP A 159 -4.05 13.80 1.58
N ALA A 160 -2.98 14.34 2.14
CA ALA A 160 -1.76 14.61 1.39
C ALA A 160 -0.78 13.44 1.39
N TYR A 161 -0.80 12.58 2.40
CA TYR A 161 0.18 11.52 2.56
C TYR A 161 -0.29 10.43 3.53
N LYS A 162 -0.40 9.21 3.08
CA LYS A 162 -0.68 8.04 3.91
C LYS A 162 0.62 7.24 4.12
N PRO A 163 1.33 7.47 5.21
CA PRO A 163 2.70 6.97 5.36
C PRO A 163 2.78 5.46 5.38
N GLU A 164 1.87 4.81 6.09
CA GLU A 164 1.83 3.36 6.19
C GLU A 164 1.27 2.70 4.92
N LEU A 165 0.45 3.41 4.15
CA LEU A 165 -0.21 2.87 2.96
C LEU A 165 0.54 3.20 1.67
N GLY A 166 1.28 4.31 1.64
CA GLY A 166 2.04 4.75 0.48
C GLY A 166 3.41 4.10 0.33
N MET A 167 3.80 3.21 1.26
CA MET A 167 5.07 2.51 1.16
C MET A 167 4.96 1.39 0.12
N ALA A 168 6.00 1.25 -0.69
CA ALA A 168 6.24 0.10 -1.55
C ALA A 168 5.03 -0.34 -2.37
N MET A 169 4.39 0.54 -3.10
CA MET A 169 3.28 0.19 -3.98
C MET A 169 2.04 -0.32 -3.24
N GLY A 170 1.73 0.26 -2.07
CA GLY A 170 0.55 -0.02 -1.27
C GLY A 170 0.80 -0.99 -0.11
N ALA A 171 -0.16 -1.07 0.80
CA ALA A 171 -0.03 -1.85 2.02
C ALA A 171 -0.23 -3.36 1.84
N ARG A 172 -0.84 -3.77 0.74
CA ARG A 172 -1.15 -5.17 0.42
C ARG A 172 -0.56 -5.56 -0.92
N THR A 173 -0.15 -6.82 -1.02
CA THR A 173 0.39 -7.41 -2.24
C THR A 173 -0.43 -8.63 -2.61
N SER A 174 -0.79 -8.75 -3.89
CA SER A 174 -1.40 -9.95 -4.48
C SER A 174 -0.33 -10.97 -4.83
N ASN A 175 -0.74 -12.23 -5.07
CA ASN A 175 0.14 -13.33 -5.52
C ASN A 175 1.35 -13.54 -4.59
N GLN A 176 1.15 -13.30 -3.30
CA GLN A 176 2.21 -13.24 -2.31
C GLN A 176 2.37 -14.57 -1.58
N LEU A 177 3.60 -15.00 -1.46
CA LEU A 177 4.06 -15.99 -0.49
C LEU A 177 4.75 -15.24 0.65
N LYS A 178 4.35 -15.50 1.91
CA LYS A 178 4.96 -14.89 3.08
C LYS A 178 5.25 -15.93 4.15
N TYR A 179 6.48 -15.92 4.64
CA TYR A 179 6.92 -16.75 5.76
C TYR A 179 7.24 -15.87 6.96
N LEU A 180 6.63 -16.18 8.10
CA LEU A 180 6.83 -15.47 9.36
C LEU A 180 7.38 -16.43 10.40
N ILE A 181 8.41 -16.00 11.12
CA ILE A 181 9.02 -16.72 12.22
C ILE A 181 9.11 -15.82 13.46
N ALA A 182 9.02 -16.42 14.63
CA ALA A 182 9.20 -15.74 15.90
C ALA A 182 9.99 -16.62 16.85
N THR A 183 10.76 -15.99 17.75
CA THR A 183 11.35 -16.71 18.89
C THR A 183 10.26 -17.21 19.84
N PRO A 184 10.49 -18.28 20.63
CA PRO A 184 9.50 -18.81 21.57
C PRO A 184 8.96 -17.74 22.54
N ASP A 185 9.81 -16.82 23.00
CA ASP A 185 9.42 -15.69 23.86
C ASP A 185 8.82 -14.51 23.09
N ARG A 186 8.67 -14.61 21.76
CA ARG A 186 8.15 -13.61 20.83
C ARG A 186 8.85 -12.24 20.90
N LYS A 187 10.02 -12.14 21.49
CA LYS A 187 10.79 -10.91 21.49
C LYS A 187 11.25 -10.55 20.09
N TRP A 188 11.69 -11.54 19.33
CA TRP A 188 12.06 -11.36 17.94
C TRP A 188 11.00 -11.95 17.01
N VAL A 189 10.59 -11.16 16.03
CA VAL A 189 9.69 -11.58 14.95
C VAL A 189 10.27 -11.10 13.64
N GLY A 190 10.35 -12.00 12.68
CA GLY A 190 10.79 -11.68 11.32
C GLY A 190 9.86 -12.27 10.29
N ALA A 191 9.80 -11.66 9.10
CA ALA A 191 9.12 -12.25 7.96
C ALA A 191 9.86 -11.96 6.66
N LEU A 192 9.69 -12.89 5.72
CA LEU A 192 10.11 -12.76 4.33
C LEU A 192 8.90 -12.83 3.43
N GLN A 193 8.95 -12.10 2.34
CA GLN A 193 7.87 -11.99 1.34
C GLN A 193 8.44 -12.14 -0.05
N TYR A 194 7.67 -12.81 -0.90
CA TYR A 194 7.86 -12.84 -2.34
C TYR A 194 6.49 -12.80 -3.01
N SER A 195 6.31 -11.98 -4.06
CA SER A 195 5.11 -12.05 -4.91
C SER A 195 5.49 -12.39 -6.35
N PHE A 196 4.64 -13.18 -6.96
CA PHE A 196 4.82 -13.65 -8.32
C PHE A 196 4.22 -12.65 -9.31
N LYS A 197 4.91 -12.46 -10.44
CA LYS A 197 4.39 -11.78 -11.61
C LYS A 197 3.57 -12.78 -12.43
N GLU A 198 2.34 -12.45 -12.77
CA GLU A 198 1.41 -13.36 -13.46
C GLU A 198 1.49 -13.28 -15.00
N GLY A 199 2.54 -12.71 -15.55
CA GLY A 199 2.75 -12.64 -16.99
C GLY A 199 1.98 -11.53 -17.74
N ASN A 200 0.98 -10.91 -17.14
CA ASN A 200 0.35 -9.71 -17.70
C ASN A 200 1.17 -8.47 -17.32
N ASP A 201 2.19 -8.19 -18.11
CA ASP A 201 3.11 -7.07 -17.88
C ASP A 201 2.68 -5.79 -18.59
N GLY A 202 1.52 -5.77 -19.22
CA GLY A 202 1.04 -4.62 -19.97
C GLY A 202 1.69 -4.47 -21.35
N ALA A 203 2.53 -5.41 -21.81
CA ALA A 203 3.22 -5.31 -23.11
C ALA A 203 2.22 -5.23 -24.27
N ALA A 204 1.12 -5.98 -24.22
CA ALA A 204 0.06 -5.88 -25.22
C ALA A 204 -0.58 -4.47 -25.24
N THR A 205 -0.88 -3.91 -24.06
CA THR A 205 -1.39 -2.54 -23.93
C THR A 205 -0.37 -1.50 -24.39
N ALA A 206 0.90 -1.67 -24.06
CA ALA A 206 1.98 -0.78 -24.51
C ALA A 206 2.13 -0.80 -26.03
N ASN A 207 2.03 -1.97 -26.68
CA ASN A 207 2.07 -2.11 -28.14
C ASN A 207 0.86 -1.41 -28.80
N GLN A 208 -0.35 -1.62 -28.26
CA GLN A 208 -1.56 -0.97 -28.78
C GLN A 208 -1.51 0.54 -28.60
N ALA A 209 -1.07 1.02 -27.43
CA ALA A 209 -0.93 2.44 -27.14
C ALA A 209 0.12 3.10 -28.06
N ALA A 210 1.25 2.43 -28.34
CA ALA A 210 2.25 2.90 -29.26
C ALA A 210 1.70 3.00 -30.70
N GLY A 211 0.99 1.99 -31.15
CA GLY A 211 0.34 1.99 -32.49
C GLY A 211 -0.69 3.10 -32.62
N ALA A 212 -1.56 3.28 -31.63
CA ALA A 212 -2.54 4.37 -31.61
C ALA A 212 -1.88 5.75 -31.58
N ALA A 213 -0.83 5.94 -30.78
CA ALA A 213 -0.09 7.17 -30.71
C ALA A 213 0.61 7.51 -32.04
N GLN A 214 1.25 6.55 -32.69
CA GLN A 214 1.90 6.72 -33.98
C GLN A 214 0.87 7.08 -35.06
N THR A 215 -0.28 6.41 -35.10
CA THR A 215 -1.36 6.69 -36.04
C THR A 215 -1.91 8.10 -35.85
N ALA A 216 -2.18 8.50 -34.61
CA ALA A 216 -2.68 9.83 -34.29
C ALA A 216 -1.66 10.93 -34.63
N TYR A 217 -0.38 10.69 -34.35
CA TYR A 217 0.73 11.59 -34.68
C TYR A 217 0.81 11.81 -36.19
N GLY A 218 0.89 10.71 -36.96
CA GLY A 218 0.98 10.75 -38.42
C GLY A 218 -0.26 11.36 -39.06
N GLY A 219 -1.44 10.98 -38.62
CA GLY A 219 -2.71 11.52 -39.11
C GLY A 219 -2.85 13.03 -38.91
N THR A 220 -2.40 13.55 -37.75
CA THR A 220 -2.42 14.98 -37.45
C THR A 220 -1.47 15.75 -38.39
N LEU A 221 -0.25 15.26 -38.64
CA LEU A 221 0.70 15.89 -39.55
C LEU A 221 0.19 15.86 -41.01
N LEU A 222 -0.36 14.73 -41.45
CA LEU A 222 -0.95 14.60 -42.79
C LEU A 222 -2.14 15.54 -43.03
N GLY A 223 -2.90 15.83 -41.94
CA GLY A 223 -4.00 16.80 -41.94
C GLY A 223 -3.55 18.25 -41.82
N GLY A 224 -2.25 18.55 -41.90
CA GLY A 224 -1.72 19.93 -41.84
C GLY A 224 -1.54 20.47 -40.42
N GLY A 225 -1.62 19.65 -39.41
CA GLY A 225 -1.38 20.01 -38.00
C GLY A 225 0.12 20.22 -37.72
N THR A 226 0.40 21.00 -36.66
CA THR A 226 1.77 21.22 -36.18
C THR A 226 2.32 20.00 -35.43
N ALA A 227 3.63 19.91 -35.28
CA ALA A 227 4.27 18.87 -34.48
C ALA A 227 3.78 18.85 -33.01
N ALA A 228 3.48 20.03 -32.44
CA ALA A 228 2.91 20.14 -31.10
C ALA A 228 1.51 19.55 -31.03
N GLN A 229 0.65 19.81 -32.01
CA GLN A 229 -0.71 19.22 -32.12
C GLN A 229 -0.64 17.71 -32.33
N ALA A 230 0.29 17.23 -33.18
CA ALA A 230 0.53 15.81 -33.41
C ALA A 230 0.99 15.09 -32.15
N THR A 231 1.88 15.71 -31.37
CA THR A 231 2.31 15.17 -30.05
C THR A 231 1.17 15.10 -29.05
N ALA A 232 0.34 16.14 -28.99
CA ALA A 232 -0.86 16.14 -28.12
C ALA A 232 -1.85 15.06 -28.51
N ALA A 233 -2.14 14.88 -29.82
CA ALA A 233 -3.01 13.83 -30.33
C ALA A 233 -2.48 12.42 -30.01
N ALA A 234 -1.17 12.19 -30.17
CA ALA A 234 -0.52 10.95 -29.82
C ALA A 234 -0.65 10.64 -28.32
N GLY A 235 -0.40 11.63 -27.47
CA GLY A 235 -0.56 11.52 -26.03
C GLY A 235 -2.00 11.19 -25.61
N ALA A 236 -2.98 11.82 -26.21
CA ALA A 236 -4.40 11.53 -25.97
C ALA A 236 -4.78 10.11 -26.38
N ALA A 237 -4.35 9.65 -27.56
CA ALA A 237 -4.61 8.29 -28.05
C ALA A 237 -3.97 7.22 -27.17
N ALA A 238 -2.75 7.42 -26.71
CA ALA A 238 -2.07 6.52 -25.78
C ALA A 238 -2.80 6.48 -24.41
N SER A 239 -3.17 7.64 -23.87
CA SER A 239 -3.83 7.77 -22.58
C SER A 239 -5.21 7.12 -22.55
N ALA A 240 -5.92 7.07 -23.68
CA ALA A 240 -7.20 6.38 -23.80
C ALA A 240 -7.08 4.87 -23.56
N LEU A 241 -5.95 4.28 -23.89
CA LEU A 241 -5.66 2.85 -23.70
C LEU A 241 -4.99 2.58 -22.35
N ILE A 242 -4.15 3.49 -21.85
CA ILE A 242 -3.49 3.41 -20.54
C ILE A 242 -4.38 4.11 -19.49
N GLY A 243 -5.64 3.72 -19.39
CA GLY A 243 -6.61 4.31 -18.47
C GLY A 243 -6.60 3.69 -17.07
N PRO A 244 -7.38 4.26 -16.12
CA PRO A 244 -7.43 3.78 -14.73
C PRO A 244 -7.80 2.30 -14.58
N GLN A 245 -8.68 1.76 -15.40
CA GLN A 245 -9.06 0.34 -15.37
C GLN A 245 -7.89 -0.56 -15.78
N THR A 246 -7.15 -0.19 -16.82
CA THR A 246 -5.94 -0.90 -17.25
C THR A 246 -4.90 -0.90 -16.12
N ILE A 247 -4.66 0.25 -15.51
CA ILE A 247 -3.72 0.38 -14.39
C ILE A 247 -4.18 -0.45 -13.19
N SER A 248 -5.47 -0.47 -12.88
CA SER A 248 -6.02 -1.30 -11.79
C SER A 248 -5.83 -2.80 -12.06
N THR A 249 -6.02 -3.25 -13.30
CA THR A 249 -5.81 -4.65 -13.70
C THR A 249 -4.33 -5.04 -13.62
N LEU A 250 -3.45 -4.19 -14.14
CA LEU A 250 -2.00 -4.44 -14.10
C LEU A 250 -1.44 -4.42 -12.68
N ALA A 251 -1.98 -3.58 -11.81
CA ALA A 251 -1.59 -3.52 -10.40
C ALA A 251 -1.81 -4.86 -9.66
N GLY A 252 -2.78 -5.67 -10.10
CA GLY A 252 -3.06 -6.98 -9.51
C GLY A 252 -2.03 -8.07 -9.84
N GLY A 253 -1.46 -8.06 -11.05
CA GLY A 253 -0.65 -9.20 -11.54
C GLY A 253 0.65 -8.83 -12.25
N ALA A 254 0.88 -7.56 -12.58
CA ALA A 254 2.06 -7.15 -13.34
C ALA A 254 3.30 -6.86 -12.48
N VAL A 255 3.15 -6.74 -11.17
CA VAL A 255 4.23 -6.36 -10.26
C VAL A 255 4.77 -7.56 -9.50
N LYS A 256 6.09 -7.60 -9.32
CA LYS A 256 6.81 -8.57 -8.49
C LYS A 256 7.35 -7.86 -7.27
N THR A 257 7.22 -8.45 -6.10
CA THR A 257 7.81 -7.88 -4.87
C THR A 257 8.66 -8.91 -4.14
N MET A 258 9.70 -8.45 -3.47
CA MET A 258 10.46 -9.26 -2.53
C MET A 258 11.03 -8.40 -1.41
N GLY A 259 11.03 -8.95 -0.20
CA GLY A 259 11.55 -8.23 0.96
C GLY A 259 11.33 -8.95 2.26
N GLY A 260 11.57 -8.24 3.35
CA GLY A 260 11.40 -8.78 4.69
C GLY A 260 11.49 -7.71 5.76
N TYR A 261 11.20 -8.10 6.99
CA TYR A 261 11.36 -7.27 8.17
C TYR A 261 11.88 -8.04 9.37
N LEU A 262 12.41 -7.29 10.32
CA LEU A 262 12.77 -7.78 11.65
C LEU A 262 12.22 -6.80 12.70
N ARG A 263 11.63 -7.35 13.77
CA ARG A 263 11.13 -6.63 14.93
C ARG A 263 11.65 -7.23 16.22
N TYR A 264 12.05 -6.35 17.15
CA TYR A 264 12.33 -6.69 18.54
C TYR A 264 11.31 -6.02 19.46
N SER A 265 10.82 -6.74 20.48
CA SER A 265 9.90 -6.18 21.49
C SER A 265 10.19 -6.78 22.87
N ALA A 266 10.47 -5.92 23.86
CA ALA A 266 10.63 -6.31 25.26
C ALA A 266 10.42 -5.10 26.18
N ASN A 267 9.88 -5.33 27.37
CA ASN A 267 9.77 -4.34 28.45
C ASN A 267 9.17 -2.99 28.00
N GLY A 268 8.10 -3.04 27.21
CA GLY A 268 7.43 -1.86 26.67
C GLY A 268 8.11 -1.23 25.47
N LEU A 269 9.38 -1.55 25.17
CA LEU A 269 10.08 -1.13 23.96
C LEU A 269 9.76 -2.05 22.79
N SER A 270 9.53 -1.45 21.61
CA SER A 270 9.44 -2.17 20.35
C SER A 270 10.24 -1.42 19.29
N LEU A 271 11.12 -2.11 18.59
CA LEU A 271 11.95 -1.58 17.50
C LEU A 271 11.79 -2.47 16.29
N GLY A 272 11.78 -1.91 15.10
CA GLY A 272 11.68 -2.72 13.88
C GLY A 272 11.99 -1.95 12.62
N GLY A 273 12.40 -2.71 11.61
CA GLY A 273 12.68 -2.17 10.30
C GLY A 273 12.46 -3.23 9.22
N GLY A 274 12.20 -2.78 8.02
CA GLY A 274 11.95 -3.66 6.89
C GLY A 274 12.33 -3.02 5.55
N TYR A 275 12.47 -3.88 4.57
CA TYR A 275 12.77 -3.53 3.19
C TYR A 275 11.86 -4.30 2.24
N LEU A 276 11.41 -3.62 1.19
CA LEU A 276 10.64 -4.23 0.10
C LEU A 276 11.06 -3.61 -1.23
N ARG A 277 11.43 -4.46 -2.18
CA ARG A 277 11.61 -4.09 -3.58
C ARG A 277 10.38 -4.46 -4.37
N THR A 278 9.92 -3.57 -5.23
CA THR A 278 8.87 -3.81 -6.22
C THR A 278 9.46 -3.61 -7.61
N GLU A 279 9.36 -4.62 -8.46
CA GLU A 279 9.75 -4.57 -9.87
C GLU A 279 8.49 -4.31 -10.71
N LEU A 280 8.51 -3.23 -11.48
CA LEU A 280 7.45 -2.82 -12.39
C LEU A 280 7.67 -3.40 -13.80
N PRO A 281 6.64 -3.38 -14.66
CA PRO A 281 6.67 -4.06 -15.97
C PRO A 281 7.83 -3.66 -16.89
N SER A 282 8.25 -2.39 -16.92
CA SER A 282 9.34 -1.91 -17.79
C SER A 282 10.74 -2.21 -17.25
N GLY A 283 10.86 -2.84 -16.06
CA GLY A 283 12.12 -2.96 -15.34
C GLY A 283 12.45 -1.77 -14.44
N THR A 284 11.47 -0.91 -14.17
CA THR A 284 11.56 0.10 -13.11
C THR A 284 11.50 -0.59 -11.76
N ASP A 285 12.49 -0.34 -10.90
CA ASP A 285 12.52 -0.81 -9.52
C ASP A 285 12.04 0.27 -8.56
N VAL A 286 11.23 -0.11 -7.58
CA VAL A 286 10.89 0.74 -6.44
C VAL A 286 11.46 0.10 -5.17
N ASP A 287 12.47 0.72 -4.61
CA ASP A 287 13.06 0.33 -3.33
C ASP A 287 12.37 1.09 -2.19
N ALA A 288 11.83 0.37 -1.24
CA ALA A 288 11.19 0.94 -0.05
C ALA A 288 11.77 0.32 1.22
N TRP A 289 12.04 1.16 2.22
CA TRP A 289 12.44 0.69 3.54
C TRP A 289 11.86 1.59 4.63
N THR A 290 11.73 1.02 5.81
CA THR A 290 11.22 1.72 6.98
C THR A 290 11.96 1.27 8.24
N LEU A 291 12.09 2.20 9.18
CA LEU A 291 12.66 1.97 10.50
C LEU A 291 11.87 2.77 11.53
N GLY A 292 11.57 2.18 12.66
CA GLY A 292 10.87 2.89 13.71
C GLY A 292 10.80 2.11 15.02
N GLY A 293 10.23 2.76 16.01
CA GLY A 293 10.04 2.16 17.32
C GLY A 293 8.93 2.81 18.11
N SER A 294 8.55 2.15 19.18
CA SER A 294 7.61 2.65 20.16
C SER A 294 8.05 2.27 21.57
N TYR A 295 7.54 3.03 22.53
CA TYR A 295 7.75 2.77 23.94
C TYR A 295 6.44 2.98 24.72
N ARG A 296 6.07 1.98 25.53
CA ARG A 296 4.93 2.03 26.44
C ARG A 296 5.43 2.08 27.88
N THR A 297 4.96 3.07 28.63
CA THR A 297 5.28 3.20 30.05
C THR A 297 4.11 3.82 30.80
N GLY A 298 3.57 3.10 31.77
CA GLY A 298 2.33 3.51 32.45
C GLY A 298 1.21 3.81 31.45
N PRO A 299 0.57 5.00 31.54
CA PRO A 299 -0.52 5.39 30.63
C PRO A 299 0.00 5.90 29.27
N TRP A 300 1.30 6.04 29.06
CA TRP A 300 1.90 6.66 27.89
C TRP A 300 2.28 5.63 26.83
N TYR A 301 2.07 6.02 25.59
CA TYR A 301 2.57 5.36 24.39
C TYR A 301 3.27 6.41 23.52
N PHE A 302 4.53 6.21 23.23
CA PHE A 302 5.31 7.05 22.31
C PHE A 302 5.70 6.24 21.10
N ASN A 303 5.75 6.88 19.92
CA ASN A 303 6.27 6.23 18.73
C ASN A 303 6.94 7.24 17.79
N ALA A 304 7.91 6.73 17.03
CA ALA A 304 8.57 7.45 15.95
C ALA A 304 8.92 6.49 14.83
N GLY A 305 8.95 6.99 13.61
CA GLY A 305 9.30 6.19 12.44
C GLY A 305 9.78 7.04 11.28
N TYR A 306 10.58 6.41 10.44
CA TYR A 306 11.08 6.99 9.20
C TYR A 306 10.97 5.95 8.07
N GLY A 307 10.55 6.39 6.89
CA GLY A 307 10.44 5.58 5.69
C GLY A 307 10.99 6.29 4.47
N LEU A 308 11.49 5.53 3.53
CA LEU A 308 11.96 6.01 2.23
C LEU A 308 11.47 5.08 1.13
N ASN A 309 10.89 5.68 0.08
CA ASN A 309 10.60 5.02 -1.19
C ASN A 309 11.40 5.72 -2.29
N LYS A 310 12.06 4.93 -3.15
CA LYS A 310 12.81 5.45 -4.28
C LYS A 310 12.53 4.60 -5.52
N ALA A 311 12.03 5.24 -6.57
CA ALA A 311 11.88 4.63 -7.89
C ALA A 311 13.18 4.82 -8.70
N LYS A 312 13.62 3.75 -9.35
CA LYS A 312 14.71 3.77 -10.32
C LYS A 312 14.11 3.45 -11.68
N PHE A 313 13.71 4.49 -12.40
CA PHE A 313 13.07 4.32 -13.70
C PHE A 313 14.04 3.68 -14.70
N ALA A 314 13.50 2.81 -15.55
CA ALA A 314 14.20 2.34 -16.74
C ALA A 314 14.61 3.53 -17.63
N SER A 315 15.64 3.33 -18.44
CA SER A 315 16.12 4.36 -19.35
C SER A 315 15.03 4.84 -20.29
N THR A 316 14.93 6.16 -20.48
CA THR A 316 13.93 6.74 -21.39
C THR A 316 14.26 6.35 -22.83
N PRO A 317 13.36 5.69 -23.55
CA PRO A 317 13.58 5.32 -24.95
C PRO A 317 13.73 6.55 -25.84
N ALA A 318 14.61 6.47 -26.83
CA ALA A 318 14.85 7.56 -27.77
C ALA A 318 13.60 7.91 -28.61
N ASN A 319 12.81 6.91 -28.98
CA ASN A 319 11.53 7.13 -29.65
C ASN A 319 10.39 7.18 -28.58
N PRO A 320 9.77 8.36 -28.33
CA PRO A 320 8.71 8.53 -27.34
C PRO A 320 7.40 7.83 -27.71
N LEU A 321 7.20 7.42 -28.97
CA LEU A 321 6.04 6.69 -29.47
C LEU A 321 6.31 5.17 -29.59
N SER A 322 7.40 4.67 -29.04
CA SER A 322 7.73 3.25 -29.06
C SER A 322 6.95 2.47 -27.97
N PRO A 323 6.76 1.16 -28.16
CA PRO A 323 6.20 0.30 -27.09
C PRO A 323 6.95 0.42 -25.77
N ALA A 324 8.28 0.54 -25.79
CA ALA A 324 9.10 0.72 -24.59
C ALA A 324 8.79 2.03 -23.86
N ALA A 325 8.53 3.13 -24.60
CA ALA A 325 8.11 4.40 -24.00
C ALA A 325 6.72 4.30 -23.39
N MET A 326 5.79 3.59 -24.03
CA MET A 326 4.45 3.34 -23.48
C MET A 326 4.51 2.45 -22.24
N GLN A 327 5.41 1.47 -22.22
CA GLN A 327 5.63 0.63 -21.04
C GLN A 327 6.14 1.46 -19.84
N LEU A 328 7.07 2.39 -20.08
CA LEU A 328 7.53 3.33 -19.05
C LEU A 328 6.39 4.26 -18.56
N THR A 329 5.49 4.64 -19.46
CA THR A 329 4.29 5.42 -19.11
C THR A 329 3.36 4.62 -18.21
N ILE A 330 3.18 3.33 -18.46
CA ILE A 330 2.44 2.40 -17.60
C ILE A 330 3.08 2.34 -16.21
N ASP A 331 4.40 2.19 -16.11
CA ASP A 331 5.12 2.16 -14.84
C ASP A 331 4.91 3.45 -14.03
N ARG A 332 4.98 4.61 -14.68
CA ARG A 332 4.72 5.90 -14.04
C ARG A 332 3.26 6.02 -13.55
N ALA A 333 2.32 5.52 -14.34
CA ALA A 333 0.91 5.52 -13.96
C ALA A 333 0.64 4.56 -12.78
N LEU A 334 1.27 3.39 -12.75
CA LEU A 334 1.24 2.47 -11.61
C LEU A 334 1.83 3.13 -10.35
N LEU A 335 3.00 3.75 -10.46
CA LEU A 335 3.61 4.46 -9.36
C LEU A 335 2.72 5.58 -8.83
N ASN A 336 2.11 6.38 -9.73
CA ASN A 336 1.15 7.41 -9.36
C ASN A 336 -0.05 6.83 -8.61
N ALA A 337 -0.65 5.75 -9.13
CA ALA A 337 -1.81 5.11 -8.50
C ALA A 337 -1.53 4.65 -7.07
N TYR A 338 -0.33 4.13 -6.81
CA TYR A 338 0.07 3.65 -5.49
C TYR A 338 0.57 4.77 -4.57
N TRP A 339 1.37 5.71 -5.09
CA TRP A 339 1.97 6.78 -4.28
C TRP A 339 1.00 7.93 -3.98
N SER A 340 0.05 8.22 -4.86
CA SER A 340 -1.02 9.19 -4.57
C SER A 340 -1.95 8.69 -3.48
N GLY A 341 -1.85 7.42 -3.15
CA GLY A 341 -2.79 6.81 -2.24
C GLY A 341 -4.21 6.84 -2.80
N GLN A 342 -5.15 6.52 -1.98
CA GLN A 342 -6.57 6.49 -2.32
C GLN A 342 -7.24 7.84 -2.07
N THR A 343 -6.50 8.93 -2.14
CA THR A 343 -7.04 10.28 -2.06
C THR A 343 -7.57 10.69 -3.43
N ASN A 344 -8.60 11.50 -3.46
CA ASN A 344 -9.32 11.97 -4.65
C ASN A 344 -8.46 12.77 -5.64
N GLY A 345 -7.29 12.26 -6.00
CA GLY A 345 -6.33 12.87 -6.92
C GLY A 345 -5.30 13.79 -6.28
N GLY A 346 -5.28 13.88 -4.92
CA GLY A 346 -4.31 14.70 -4.20
C GLY A 346 -2.92 14.09 -4.14
N PHE A 347 -1.92 14.85 -3.84
CA PHE A 347 -0.50 14.54 -3.65
C PHE A 347 0.08 13.54 -4.66
N GLN A 348 -0.05 13.87 -5.94
CA GLN A 348 0.41 13.02 -7.04
C GLN A 348 1.94 12.93 -7.06
N SER A 349 2.48 11.79 -7.49
CA SER A 349 3.92 11.62 -7.67
C SER A 349 4.45 12.32 -8.92
N GLY A 350 3.63 12.44 -9.96
CA GLY A 350 4.02 13.01 -11.23
C GLY A 350 5.26 12.33 -11.80
N ASP A 351 6.32 13.12 -11.99
CA ASP A 351 7.65 12.67 -12.42
C ASP A 351 8.68 12.56 -11.28
N ALA A 352 8.25 12.67 -10.02
CA ALA A 352 9.12 12.49 -8.87
C ALA A 352 9.52 11.02 -8.68
N ASP A 353 10.75 10.80 -8.23
CA ASP A 353 11.30 9.46 -8.05
C ASP A 353 11.52 9.06 -6.58
N LYS A 354 11.34 10.01 -5.64
CA LYS A 354 11.68 9.79 -4.24
C LYS A 354 10.61 10.35 -3.29
N ARG A 355 10.24 9.54 -2.30
CA ARG A 355 9.36 9.94 -1.22
C ARG A 355 9.93 9.52 0.13
N GLN A 356 10.00 10.46 1.07
CA GLN A 356 10.46 10.26 2.44
C GLN A 356 9.33 10.55 3.40
N LEU A 357 9.27 9.81 4.50
CA LEU A 357 8.31 10.00 5.56
C LEU A 357 9.02 10.02 6.91
N PHE A 358 8.67 10.99 7.71
CA PHE A 358 8.95 11.02 9.14
C PHE A 358 7.64 11.10 9.90
N LYS A 359 7.53 10.36 11.00
CA LYS A 359 6.41 10.46 11.93
C LYS A 359 6.86 10.40 13.38
N VAL A 360 6.13 11.08 14.23
CA VAL A 360 6.29 11.06 15.69
C VAL A 360 4.95 11.31 16.35
N GLY A 361 4.71 10.68 17.48
CA GLY A 361 3.47 10.91 18.19
C GLY A 361 3.41 10.20 19.53
N PHE A 362 2.32 10.47 20.23
CA PHE A 362 2.03 9.84 21.51
C PHE A 362 0.54 9.53 21.68
N GLY A 363 0.25 8.59 22.56
CA GLY A 363 -1.07 8.31 23.12
C GLY A 363 -0.98 8.37 24.66
N TYR A 364 -2.06 8.78 25.30
CA TYR A 364 -2.19 8.86 26.75
C TYR A 364 -3.54 8.31 27.20
N GLN A 365 -3.50 7.25 27.98
CA GLN A 365 -4.70 6.66 28.58
C GLN A 365 -5.07 7.49 29.82
N LEU A 366 -5.98 8.47 29.66
CA LEU A 366 -6.38 9.38 30.72
C LEU A 366 -7.23 8.68 31.78
N THR A 367 -8.18 7.86 31.34
CA THR A 367 -8.99 6.96 32.19
C THR A 367 -9.06 5.59 31.54
N PRO A 368 -9.54 4.53 32.18
CA PRO A 368 -9.73 3.23 31.54
C PRO A 368 -10.57 3.28 30.24
N GLN A 369 -11.45 4.28 30.10
CA GLN A 369 -12.32 4.47 28.95
C GLN A 369 -11.81 5.51 27.96
N LEU A 370 -11.05 6.54 28.40
CA LEU A 370 -10.68 7.69 27.58
C LEU A 370 -9.20 7.64 27.21
N ASN A 371 -8.94 7.55 25.92
CA ASN A 371 -7.61 7.64 25.34
C ASN A 371 -7.47 8.91 24.52
N LEU A 372 -6.39 9.65 24.74
CA LEU A 372 -6.02 10.84 24.00
C LEU A 372 -4.76 10.57 23.20
N GLY A 373 -4.57 11.25 22.08
CA GLY A 373 -3.31 11.15 21.36
C GLY A 373 -3.13 12.24 20.32
N MET A 374 -1.87 12.39 19.93
CA MET A 374 -1.46 13.32 18.89
C MET A 374 -0.32 12.72 18.07
N HIS A 375 -0.38 12.94 16.76
CA HIS A 375 0.65 12.50 15.82
C HIS A 375 0.96 13.59 14.81
N TYR A 376 2.23 13.71 14.50
CA TYR A 376 2.75 14.54 13.42
C TYR A 376 3.43 13.68 12.38
N PHE A 377 3.16 14.00 11.12
CA PHE A 377 3.73 13.33 9.96
C PHE A 377 4.29 14.38 8.99
N ARG A 378 5.48 14.12 8.47
CA ARG A 378 6.09 14.92 7.43
C ARG A 378 6.50 14.06 6.26
N GLY A 379 5.83 14.26 5.13
CA GLY A 379 6.17 13.65 3.85
C GLY A 379 6.98 14.63 3.00
N LYS A 380 8.08 14.18 2.40
CA LYS A 380 8.84 14.95 1.41
C LYS A 380 8.92 14.16 0.13
N GLN A 381 8.48 14.76 -0.97
CA GLN A 381 8.62 14.24 -2.32
C GLN A 381 9.66 15.04 -3.08
N SER A 382 10.54 14.36 -3.83
CA SER A 382 11.67 14.99 -4.54
C SER A 382 12.09 14.16 -5.76
N GLY A 383 13.05 14.68 -6.54
CA GLY A 383 13.51 14.03 -7.75
C GLY A 383 12.58 14.24 -8.94
N SER A 384 11.67 15.22 -8.85
CA SER A 384 10.86 15.64 -10.01
C SER A 384 11.73 16.36 -11.04
N VAL A 385 11.75 15.86 -12.26
CA VAL A 385 12.50 16.44 -13.36
C VAL A 385 11.97 17.83 -13.74
N SER A 386 10.64 17.98 -13.75
CA SER A 386 9.98 19.28 -13.98
C SER A 386 10.07 20.22 -12.78
N GLY A 387 10.39 19.70 -11.58
CA GLY A 387 10.32 20.43 -10.33
C GLY A 387 8.89 20.59 -9.77
N ASN A 388 7.85 20.41 -10.59
CA ASN A 388 6.46 20.68 -10.23
C ASN A 388 5.92 19.75 -9.12
N PHE A 389 6.53 18.60 -8.92
CA PHE A 389 6.12 17.61 -7.93
C PHE A 389 7.08 17.52 -6.74
N ASN A 390 8.12 18.38 -6.67
CA ASN A 390 8.96 18.49 -5.47
C ASN A 390 8.20 19.25 -4.38
N SER A 391 7.77 18.55 -3.34
CA SER A 391 6.86 19.09 -2.33
C SER A 391 7.10 18.49 -0.96
N THR A 392 6.62 19.20 0.07
CA THR A 392 6.56 18.73 1.45
C THR A 392 5.14 18.84 1.94
N ALA A 393 4.62 17.75 2.50
CA ALA A 393 3.33 17.72 3.16
C ALA A 393 3.55 17.53 4.67
N ASN A 394 2.87 18.33 5.47
CA ASN A 394 2.81 18.18 6.91
C ASN A 394 1.39 17.84 7.31
N PHE A 395 1.23 16.88 8.19
CA PHE A 395 -0.04 16.45 8.72
C PHE A 395 0.05 16.33 10.24
N LEU A 396 -0.86 16.99 10.93
CA LEU A 396 -1.03 16.91 12.38
C LEU A 396 -2.41 16.37 12.69
N VAL A 397 -2.53 15.42 13.59
CA VAL A 397 -3.81 14.91 14.07
C VAL A 397 -3.78 14.79 15.58
N ALA A 398 -4.88 15.23 16.22
CA ALA A 398 -5.19 14.94 17.62
C ALA A 398 -6.56 14.30 17.72
N ALA A 399 -6.71 13.34 18.63
CA ALA A 399 -7.99 12.68 18.83
C ALA A 399 -8.21 12.29 20.30
N ALA A 400 -9.49 12.18 20.66
CA ALA A 400 -10.00 11.58 21.87
C ALA A 400 -10.90 10.41 21.48
N ASP A 401 -10.66 9.23 22.08
CA ASP A 401 -11.40 8.00 21.85
C ASP A 401 -11.96 7.50 23.15
N TYR A 402 -13.30 7.47 23.27
CA TYR A 402 -14.01 7.07 24.48
C TYR A 402 -14.68 5.71 24.28
N ALA A 403 -14.22 4.70 24.99
CA ALA A 403 -14.74 3.35 24.97
C ALA A 403 -15.98 3.20 25.87
N PHE A 404 -17.16 3.02 25.29
CA PHE A 404 -18.37 2.60 26.03
C PHE A 404 -18.28 1.12 26.46
N SER A 405 -17.61 0.32 25.65
CA SER A 405 -17.35 -1.11 25.91
C SER A 405 -16.06 -1.55 25.19
N LYS A 406 -15.69 -2.83 25.35
CA LYS A 406 -14.56 -3.42 24.58
C LYS A 406 -14.78 -3.40 23.05
N ARG A 407 -16.02 -3.23 22.61
CA ARG A 407 -16.41 -3.30 21.18
C ARG A 407 -16.92 -1.99 20.61
N THR A 408 -17.40 -1.06 21.45
CA THR A 408 -18.03 0.19 21.00
C THR A 408 -17.31 1.37 21.59
N ASP A 409 -16.90 2.27 20.73
CA ASP A 409 -16.29 3.55 21.09
C ASP A 409 -16.88 4.70 20.28
N ALA A 410 -16.82 5.92 20.85
CA ALA A 410 -17.05 7.16 20.14
C ALA A 410 -15.78 8.00 20.18
N TYR A 411 -15.55 8.78 19.14
CA TYR A 411 -14.33 9.55 19.01
C TYR A 411 -14.57 10.94 18.45
N LEU A 412 -13.65 11.82 18.79
CA LEU A 412 -13.49 13.16 18.25
C LEU A 412 -12.06 13.27 17.71
N ALA A 413 -11.91 13.75 16.48
CA ALA A 413 -10.60 14.02 15.91
C ALA A 413 -10.56 15.39 15.25
N ILE A 414 -9.41 16.06 15.37
CA ILE A 414 -9.05 17.24 14.62
C ILE A 414 -7.77 16.97 13.87
N ASP A 415 -7.73 17.34 12.60
CA ASP A 415 -6.53 17.18 11.79
C ASP A 415 -6.27 18.42 10.92
N HIS A 416 -5.02 18.63 10.60
CA HIS A 416 -4.57 19.70 9.71
C HIS A 416 -3.52 19.18 8.75
N THR A 417 -3.75 19.41 7.46
CA THR A 417 -2.79 19.13 6.39
C THR A 417 -2.36 20.41 5.69
N ASN A 418 -1.07 20.51 5.41
CA ASN A 418 -0.50 21.59 4.61
C ASN A 418 0.54 21.05 3.63
N ILE A 419 0.47 21.49 2.36
CA ILE A 419 1.44 21.19 1.31
C ILE A 419 2.19 22.45 0.92
N SER A 420 3.52 22.36 0.85
CA SER A 420 4.42 23.41 0.38
C SER A 420 5.33 22.91 -0.74
N GLY A 421 5.81 23.82 -1.60
CA GLY A 421 6.59 23.46 -2.79
C GLY A 421 5.74 22.83 -3.90
N GLY A 422 6.28 22.63 -5.07
CA GLY A 422 5.71 21.93 -6.21
C GLY A 422 4.31 22.39 -6.67
N GLN A 423 4.19 23.04 -7.81
CA GLN A 423 2.90 23.55 -8.30
C GLN A 423 1.90 22.43 -8.67
N GLY A 424 2.42 21.25 -9.04
CA GLY A 424 1.60 20.09 -9.40
C GLY A 424 0.99 19.33 -8.23
N THR A 425 1.30 19.67 -6.97
CA THR A 425 0.77 18.94 -5.80
C THR A 425 -0.31 19.74 -5.09
N VAL A 426 -1.50 19.15 -5.00
CA VAL A 426 -2.68 19.68 -4.31
C VAL A 426 -3.29 18.60 -3.42
N LEU A 427 -4.19 18.95 -2.52
CA LEU A 427 -4.89 17.97 -1.65
C LEU A 427 -5.93 17.17 -2.44
N ASP A 428 -6.62 17.82 -3.35
CA ASP A 428 -7.53 17.18 -4.33
C ASP A 428 -7.64 18.06 -5.58
N ASN A 429 -8.08 17.44 -6.69
CA ASN A 429 -8.19 18.13 -7.97
C ASN A 429 -9.43 19.02 -8.07
N THR A 430 -10.42 18.83 -7.21
CA THR A 430 -11.69 19.60 -7.24
C THR A 430 -11.49 20.98 -6.64
N SER A 431 -10.89 21.06 -5.46
CA SER A 431 -10.66 22.33 -4.75
C SER A 431 -9.34 22.99 -5.17
N GLY A 432 -8.36 22.22 -5.63
CA GLY A 432 -6.99 22.70 -5.84
C GLY A 432 -6.30 23.15 -4.54
N ALA A 433 -6.86 22.81 -3.39
CA ALA A 433 -6.40 23.25 -2.08
C ALA A 433 -5.04 22.67 -1.71
N ARG A 434 -4.25 23.45 -0.97
CA ARG A 434 -2.95 23.04 -0.44
C ARG A 434 -2.92 23.01 1.10
N SER A 435 -4.02 23.39 1.74
CA SER A 435 -4.20 23.37 3.19
C SER A 435 -5.64 22.99 3.51
N ARG A 436 -5.82 22.17 4.54
CA ARG A 436 -7.14 21.70 4.97
C ARG A 436 -7.12 21.40 6.46
N THR A 437 -8.19 21.79 7.16
CA THR A 437 -8.45 21.38 8.54
C THR A 437 -9.73 20.56 8.57
N GLY A 438 -9.69 19.44 9.26
CA GLY A 438 -10.83 18.54 9.43
C GLY A 438 -11.24 18.38 10.89
N PHE A 439 -12.54 18.32 11.13
CA PHE A 439 -13.17 17.99 12.40
C PHE A 439 -14.05 16.77 12.19
N THR A 440 -13.82 15.72 12.94
CA THR A 440 -14.52 14.43 12.77
C THR A 440 -15.09 13.97 14.10
N VAL A 441 -16.37 13.62 14.11
CA VAL A 441 -17.06 12.97 15.24
C VAL A 441 -17.68 11.69 14.73
N GLY A 442 -17.43 10.57 15.40
CA GLY A 442 -17.92 9.28 14.92
C GLY A 442 -18.11 8.26 16.03
N VAL A 443 -18.73 7.16 15.64
CA VAL A 443 -18.95 5.97 16.46
C VAL A 443 -18.46 4.76 15.69
N ARG A 444 -17.78 3.88 16.42
CA ARG A 444 -17.24 2.63 15.88
C ARG A 444 -17.68 1.45 16.71
N HIS A 445 -18.11 0.38 16.03
CA HIS A 445 -18.46 -0.89 16.65
C HIS A 445 -17.69 -2.05 16.03
N ARG A 446 -17.21 -2.97 16.86
CA ARG A 446 -16.52 -4.20 16.47
C ARG A 446 -17.34 -5.41 16.90
N PHE A 447 -17.48 -6.40 16.04
CA PHE A 447 -18.23 -7.63 16.33
C PHE A 447 -17.42 -8.87 15.96
#